data_53ec1ed7ea08d86f99b89a5df4dd58d6
#
_entry.id   53ec1ed7ea08d86f99b89a5df4dd58d6
#
_cell.length_a   1.000
_cell.length_b   1.000
_cell.length_c   1.000
_cell.angle_alpha   90.00
_cell.angle_beta   90.00
_cell.angle_gamma   90.00
#
_symmetry.space_group_name_H-M   'P 1'
#
loop_
_entity.id
_entity.type
_entity.pdbx_description
1 polymer ?
#
loop_
_entity_poly.entity_id
_entity_poly.type
_entity_poly.pdbx_seq_one_letter_code
_entity_poly.pdbx_strand_id
1 'polypeptide(L)'
;MSQTSTLKPWQVIAGGLSGLVLTLGLARFAYTPLLPVMQAQTGLSDSAAGALAAVNYAGYMSGALAIAWLDDVRWRHRLYSAGLWMALLVTAAMALSAWWPAWALWRYIGGLCGATGMLLGSGLVLGWLMQHGRRPELGLHFMGIGVGIVVSALGAWLLGLWLSDWASQWLAFAALGLLFFVPAWRWRPPVPPAATPRQAQSSTGLPSGRWLWTMMLSYFTAGWGFVISATFTVAMVEREPALAGQGPWAWALVGVAAMPAVFLWDR
;
A
#
# COMPACT_ATOMS: atom_id res chain seq x y z
N MET A 1 36.61 3.17 -6.03
CA MET A 1 36.15 4.04 -4.95
C MET A 1 34.69 4.43 -5.25
N SER A 2 33.75 3.68 -4.70
CA SER A 2 32.31 3.96 -4.84
C SER A 2 31.95 5.08 -3.89
N GLN A 3 31.56 6.23 -4.42
CA GLN A 3 30.94 7.29 -3.61
C GLN A 3 29.62 6.75 -3.09
N THR A 4 29.64 6.25 -1.86
CA THR A 4 28.43 6.02 -1.09
C THR A 4 27.82 7.41 -0.82
N SER A 5 26.93 7.87 -1.69
CA SER A 5 26.13 9.04 -1.39
C SER A 5 25.36 8.75 -0.10
N THR A 6 25.80 9.36 0.99
CA THR A 6 25.18 9.18 2.30
C THR A 6 23.79 9.80 2.24
N LEU A 7 22.76 8.95 2.10
CA LEU A 7 21.36 9.37 2.17
C LEU A 7 21.13 10.10 3.50
N LYS A 8 20.38 11.20 3.45
CA LYS A 8 19.94 11.89 4.67
C LYS A 8 18.73 11.15 5.27
N PRO A 9 18.51 11.17 6.60
CA PRO A 9 17.38 10.49 7.22
C PRO A 9 16.02 10.86 6.60
N TRP A 10 15.78 12.15 6.33
CA TRP A 10 14.54 12.59 5.69
C TRP A 10 14.33 12.01 4.28
N GLN A 11 15.42 11.78 3.52
CA GLN A 11 15.34 11.16 2.19
C GLN A 11 14.87 9.71 2.29
N VAL A 12 15.43 8.96 3.25
CA VAL A 12 15.04 7.56 3.47
C VAL A 12 13.59 7.45 3.90
N ILE A 13 13.16 8.31 4.82
CA ILE A 13 11.77 8.36 5.29
C ILE A 13 10.83 8.76 4.13
N ALA A 14 11.16 9.83 3.41
CA ALA A 14 10.36 10.29 2.28
C ALA A 14 10.32 9.28 1.13
N GLY A 15 11.43 8.57 0.86
CA GLY A 15 11.47 7.47 -0.10
C GLY A 15 10.58 6.31 0.31
N GLY A 16 10.63 5.92 1.58
CA GLY A 16 9.78 4.87 2.14
C GLY A 16 8.30 5.25 2.13
N LEU A 17 7.95 6.48 2.57
CA LEU A 17 6.60 7.04 2.48
C LEU A 17 6.08 7.00 1.04
N SER A 18 6.88 7.47 0.08
CA SER A 18 6.53 7.46 -1.35
C SER A 18 6.31 6.03 -1.87
N GLY A 19 7.10 5.07 -1.40
CA GLY A 19 6.91 3.65 -1.70
C GLY A 19 5.55 3.13 -1.21
N LEU A 20 5.11 3.52 -0.01
CA LEU A 20 3.78 3.17 0.51
C LEU A 20 2.66 3.84 -0.28
N VAL A 21 2.81 5.14 -0.63
CA VAL A 21 1.83 5.83 -1.48
C VAL A 21 1.68 5.11 -2.82
N LEU A 22 2.78 4.70 -3.45
CA LEU A 22 2.75 4.01 -4.73
C LEU A 22 2.11 2.61 -4.61
N THR A 23 2.61 1.78 -3.68
CA THR A 23 2.24 0.35 -3.62
C THR A 23 0.90 0.10 -2.92
N LEU A 24 0.52 0.92 -1.95
CA LEU A 24 -0.77 0.84 -1.27
C LEU A 24 -1.74 1.93 -1.75
N GLY A 25 -1.31 3.18 -1.80
CA GLY A 25 -2.17 4.28 -2.21
C GLY A 25 -2.71 4.12 -3.63
N LEU A 26 -1.83 3.99 -4.61
CA LEU A 26 -2.22 3.96 -6.02
C LEU A 26 -2.53 2.55 -6.51
N ALA A 27 -1.64 1.57 -6.31
CA ALA A 27 -1.87 0.22 -6.82
C ALA A 27 -2.99 -0.54 -6.11
N ARG A 28 -3.37 -0.14 -4.90
CA ARG A 28 -4.44 -0.81 -4.13
C ARG A 28 -5.64 0.09 -3.86
N PHE A 29 -5.45 1.26 -3.23
CA PHE A 29 -6.54 2.09 -2.72
C PHE A 29 -7.20 2.98 -3.79
N ALA A 30 -6.55 3.24 -4.94
CA ALA A 30 -7.20 3.95 -6.05
C ALA A 30 -8.42 3.20 -6.60
N TYR A 31 -8.51 1.89 -6.40
CA TYR A 31 -9.67 1.09 -6.76
C TYR A 31 -10.95 1.58 -6.07
N THR A 32 -10.88 1.96 -4.81
CA THR A 32 -12.04 2.40 -4.02
C THR A 32 -12.76 3.61 -4.63
N PRO A 33 -12.08 4.75 -4.90
CA PRO A 33 -12.75 5.90 -5.51
C PRO A 33 -13.05 5.72 -7.02
N LEU A 34 -12.36 4.81 -7.72
CA LEU A 34 -12.63 4.52 -9.14
C LEU A 34 -13.75 3.50 -9.33
N LEU A 35 -14.12 2.75 -8.30
CA LEU A 35 -15.10 1.68 -8.40
C LEU A 35 -16.45 2.14 -8.96
N PRO A 36 -17.07 3.26 -8.54
CA PRO A 36 -18.35 3.70 -9.08
C PRO A 36 -18.30 3.95 -10.59
N VAL A 37 -17.22 4.58 -11.08
CA VAL A 37 -17.03 4.84 -12.52
C VAL A 37 -16.85 3.54 -13.30
N MET A 38 -16.05 2.59 -12.77
CA MET A 38 -15.89 1.27 -13.36
C MET A 38 -17.24 0.53 -13.44
N GLN A 39 -18.02 0.53 -12.36
CA GLN A 39 -19.34 -0.12 -12.33
C GLN A 39 -20.30 0.50 -13.34
N ALA A 40 -20.37 1.82 -13.39
CA ALA A 40 -21.28 2.53 -14.31
C ALA A 40 -20.95 2.26 -15.79
N GLN A 41 -19.66 2.16 -16.14
CA GLN A 41 -19.24 2.07 -17.54
C GLN A 41 -19.05 0.63 -18.05
N THR A 42 -18.76 -0.32 -17.15
CA THR A 42 -18.45 -1.71 -17.55
C THR A 42 -19.50 -2.72 -17.11
N GLY A 43 -20.50 -2.28 -16.34
CA GLY A 43 -21.52 -3.18 -15.79
C GLY A 43 -20.97 -4.11 -14.69
N LEU A 44 -19.82 -3.77 -14.07
CA LEU A 44 -19.23 -4.55 -13.01
C LEU A 44 -20.18 -4.64 -11.80
N SER A 45 -20.65 -5.84 -11.49
CA SER A 45 -21.54 -6.07 -10.35
C SER A 45 -20.83 -5.89 -9.00
N ASP A 46 -21.57 -5.64 -7.92
CA ASP A 46 -21.03 -5.53 -6.57
C ASP A 46 -20.28 -6.79 -6.12
N SER A 47 -20.84 -7.96 -6.47
CA SER A 47 -20.19 -9.25 -6.17
C SER A 47 -18.86 -9.39 -6.90
N ALA A 48 -18.80 -9.04 -8.19
CA ALA A 48 -17.56 -9.08 -8.96
C ALA A 48 -16.55 -8.04 -8.47
N ALA A 49 -17.01 -6.85 -8.07
CA ALA A 49 -16.18 -5.80 -7.48
C ALA A 49 -15.59 -6.23 -6.13
N GLY A 50 -16.39 -6.84 -5.27
CA GLY A 50 -15.93 -7.40 -4.01
C GLY A 50 -14.94 -8.55 -4.20
N ALA A 51 -15.16 -9.41 -5.21
CA ALA A 51 -14.22 -10.48 -5.55
C ALA A 51 -12.85 -9.93 -6.02
N LEU A 52 -12.83 -8.83 -6.82
CA LEU A 52 -11.57 -8.16 -7.20
C LEU A 52 -10.83 -7.57 -5.99
N ALA A 53 -11.57 -7.03 -5.02
CA ALA A 53 -10.96 -6.58 -3.77
C ALA A 53 -10.39 -7.76 -2.98
N ALA A 54 -11.14 -8.86 -2.84
CA ALA A 54 -10.70 -10.07 -2.14
C ALA A 54 -9.45 -10.68 -2.79
N VAL A 55 -9.37 -10.72 -4.13
CA VAL A 55 -8.19 -11.17 -4.86
C VAL A 55 -6.96 -10.31 -4.58
N ASN A 56 -7.13 -8.99 -4.43
CA ASN A 56 -6.02 -8.11 -4.04
C ASN A 56 -5.52 -8.43 -2.62
N TYR A 57 -6.44 -8.68 -1.68
CA TYR A 57 -6.06 -9.12 -0.33
C TYR A 57 -5.38 -10.49 -0.33
N ALA A 58 -5.84 -11.44 -1.16
CA ALA A 58 -5.18 -12.73 -1.34
C ALA A 58 -3.74 -12.57 -1.86
N GLY A 59 -3.52 -11.66 -2.82
CA GLY A 59 -2.18 -11.28 -3.28
C GLY A 59 -1.32 -10.71 -2.17
N TYR A 60 -1.87 -9.80 -1.35
CA TYR A 60 -1.15 -9.23 -0.21
C TYR A 60 -0.77 -10.32 0.82
N MET A 61 -1.70 -11.19 1.19
CA MET A 61 -1.45 -12.25 2.16
C MET A 61 -0.45 -13.28 1.67
N SER A 62 -0.54 -13.73 0.42
CA SER A 62 0.43 -14.65 -0.15
C SER A 62 1.82 -14.01 -0.26
N GLY A 63 1.90 -12.73 -0.61
CA GLY A 63 3.14 -11.96 -0.59
C GLY A 63 3.74 -11.85 0.81
N ALA A 64 2.92 -11.55 1.82
CA ALA A 64 3.35 -11.47 3.21
C ALA A 64 3.90 -12.82 3.72
N LEU A 65 3.21 -13.91 3.43
CA LEU A 65 3.66 -15.26 3.77
C LEU A 65 4.99 -15.61 3.08
N ALA A 66 5.11 -15.33 1.79
CA ALA A 66 6.36 -15.56 1.07
C ALA A 66 7.54 -14.75 1.64
N ILE A 67 7.29 -13.48 2.02
CA ILE A 67 8.29 -12.61 2.64
C ILE A 67 8.70 -13.12 4.02
N ALA A 68 7.80 -13.74 4.78
CA ALA A 68 8.09 -14.28 6.11
C ALA A 68 9.16 -15.39 6.08
N TRP A 69 9.25 -16.15 4.99
CA TRP A 69 10.25 -17.22 4.78
C TRP A 69 11.51 -16.73 4.07
N LEU A 70 11.58 -15.45 3.72
CA LEU A 70 12.69 -14.89 2.96
C LEU A 70 13.72 -14.27 3.92
N ASP A 71 14.83 -14.97 4.18
CA ASP A 71 15.88 -14.48 5.09
C ASP A 71 16.94 -13.63 4.38
N ASP A 72 17.17 -13.86 3.09
CA ASP A 72 18.21 -13.16 2.32
C ASP A 72 17.84 -11.68 2.08
N VAL A 73 18.64 -10.80 2.66
CA VAL A 73 18.47 -9.34 2.59
C VAL A 73 18.59 -8.82 1.15
N ARG A 74 19.42 -9.45 0.30
CA ARG A 74 19.57 -9.06 -1.10
C ARG A 74 18.31 -9.35 -1.88
N TRP A 75 17.70 -10.51 -1.64
CA TRP A 75 16.40 -10.84 -2.24
C TRP A 75 15.28 -9.92 -1.74
N ARG A 76 15.25 -9.59 -0.45
CA ARG A 76 14.30 -8.60 0.11
C ARG A 76 14.40 -7.26 -0.61
N HIS A 77 15.62 -6.75 -0.79
CA HIS A 77 15.85 -5.50 -1.53
C HIS A 77 15.44 -5.59 -3.00
N ARG A 78 15.72 -6.71 -3.69
CA ARG A 78 15.32 -6.93 -5.08
C ARG A 78 13.80 -7.00 -5.23
N LEU A 79 13.13 -7.72 -4.36
CA LEU A 79 11.67 -7.83 -4.37
C LEU A 79 10.97 -6.50 -4.07
N TYR A 80 11.48 -5.71 -3.12
CA TYR A 80 10.99 -4.36 -2.91
C TYR A 80 11.13 -3.51 -4.18
N SER A 81 12.29 -3.57 -4.82
CA SER A 81 12.56 -2.84 -6.05
C SER A 81 11.65 -3.28 -7.21
N ALA A 82 11.45 -4.59 -7.37
CA ALA A 82 10.52 -5.14 -8.35
C ALA A 82 9.07 -4.73 -8.03
N GLY A 83 8.69 -4.71 -6.75
CA GLY A 83 7.38 -4.27 -6.29
C GLY A 83 7.07 -2.82 -6.65
N LEU A 84 8.05 -1.91 -6.60
CA LEU A 84 7.87 -0.52 -7.03
C LEU A 84 7.57 -0.42 -8.53
N TRP A 85 8.31 -1.13 -9.38
CA TRP A 85 8.05 -1.18 -10.83
C TRP A 85 6.70 -1.83 -11.14
N MET A 86 6.45 -2.97 -10.52
CA MET A 86 5.19 -3.69 -10.75
C MET A 86 3.98 -2.89 -10.30
N ALA A 87 4.07 -2.08 -9.23
CA ALA A 87 2.99 -1.22 -8.79
C ALA A 87 2.59 -0.20 -9.87
N LEU A 88 3.56 0.41 -10.57
CA LEU A 88 3.26 1.28 -11.73
C LEU A 88 2.61 0.48 -12.87
N LEU A 89 3.20 -0.65 -13.22
CA LEU A 89 2.75 -1.47 -14.34
C LEU A 89 1.33 -2.00 -14.13
N VAL A 90 1.01 -2.53 -12.94
CA VAL A 90 -0.35 -3.06 -12.69
C VAL A 90 -1.38 -1.94 -12.59
N THR A 91 -1.00 -0.75 -12.10
CA THR A 91 -1.90 0.41 -12.10
C THR A 91 -2.26 0.81 -13.53
N ALA A 92 -1.27 0.87 -14.43
CA ALA A 92 -1.51 1.12 -15.86
C ALA A 92 -2.28 -0.04 -16.53
N ALA A 93 -1.95 -1.29 -16.18
CA ALA A 93 -2.56 -2.47 -16.77
C ALA A 93 -4.05 -2.61 -16.44
N MET A 94 -4.53 -2.02 -15.34
CA MET A 94 -5.96 -1.94 -15.04
C MET A 94 -6.75 -1.26 -16.16
N ALA A 95 -6.15 -0.35 -16.94
CA ALA A 95 -6.78 0.37 -18.04
C ALA A 95 -6.87 -0.44 -19.34
N LEU A 96 -6.12 -1.53 -19.49
CA LEU A 96 -5.94 -2.20 -20.79
C LEU A 96 -7.13 -3.03 -21.23
N SER A 97 -7.96 -3.48 -20.31
CA SER A 97 -9.10 -4.37 -20.64
C SER A 97 -10.14 -4.33 -19.52
N ALA A 98 -11.42 -4.41 -19.91
CA ALA A 98 -12.54 -4.61 -18.99
C ALA A 98 -12.81 -6.11 -18.71
N TRP A 99 -11.96 -7.02 -19.17
CA TRP A 99 -12.09 -8.45 -18.92
C TRP A 99 -11.76 -8.78 -17.46
N TRP A 100 -12.75 -9.32 -16.74
CA TRP A 100 -12.65 -9.56 -15.29
C TRP A 100 -11.42 -10.39 -14.86
N PRO A 101 -11.04 -11.49 -15.56
CA PRO A 101 -9.84 -12.25 -15.17
C PRO A 101 -8.53 -11.45 -15.31
N ALA A 102 -8.44 -10.54 -16.28
CA ALA A 102 -7.29 -9.64 -16.38
C ALA A 102 -7.24 -8.70 -15.16
N TRP A 103 -8.35 -8.09 -14.80
CA TRP A 103 -8.43 -7.29 -13.59
C TRP A 103 -8.09 -8.09 -12.33
N ALA A 104 -8.56 -9.33 -12.21
CA ALA A 104 -8.23 -10.20 -11.08
C ALA A 104 -6.71 -10.46 -11.02
N LEU A 105 -6.06 -10.73 -12.14
CA LEU A 105 -4.60 -10.89 -12.20
C LEU A 105 -3.86 -9.63 -11.73
N TRP A 106 -4.24 -8.47 -12.28
CA TRP A 106 -3.59 -7.20 -11.90
C TRP A 106 -3.86 -6.82 -10.45
N ARG A 107 -5.05 -7.08 -9.94
CA ARG A 107 -5.39 -6.89 -8.53
C ARG A 107 -4.58 -7.81 -7.62
N TYR A 108 -4.39 -9.09 -8.00
CA TYR A 108 -3.54 -10.02 -7.25
C TYR A 108 -2.09 -9.54 -7.20
N ILE A 109 -1.51 -9.17 -8.35
CA ILE A 109 -0.14 -8.66 -8.42
C ILE A 109 -0.02 -7.33 -7.66
N GLY A 110 -1.02 -6.44 -7.73
CA GLY A 110 -1.09 -5.22 -6.93
C GLY A 110 -1.07 -5.51 -5.43
N GLY A 111 -1.72 -6.59 -5.00
CA GLY A 111 -1.64 -7.08 -3.61
C GLY A 111 -0.23 -7.51 -3.21
N LEU A 112 0.46 -8.28 -4.06
CA LEU A 112 1.87 -8.63 -3.86
C LEU A 112 2.75 -7.38 -3.72
N CYS A 113 2.54 -6.37 -4.57
CA CYS A 113 3.26 -5.09 -4.48
C CYS A 113 3.00 -4.39 -3.14
N GLY A 114 1.75 -4.39 -2.67
CA GLY A 114 1.39 -3.86 -1.35
C GLY A 114 2.16 -4.54 -0.21
N ALA A 115 2.30 -5.87 -0.25
CA ALA A 115 3.10 -6.62 0.73
C ALA A 115 4.59 -6.24 0.68
N THR A 116 5.17 -6.10 -0.52
CA THR A 116 6.58 -5.68 -0.64
C THR A 116 6.79 -4.26 -0.12
N GLY A 117 5.91 -3.32 -0.43
CA GLY A 117 5.96 -1.94 0.07
C GLY A 117 5.85 -1.87 1.59
N MET A 118 4.84 -2.54 2.14
CA MET A 118 4.55 -2.51 3.57
C MET A 118 5.60 -3.23 4.41
N LEU A 119 6.00 -4.44 4.03
CA LEU A 119 6.88 -5.27 4.87
C LEU A 119 8.35 -5.05 4.54
N LEU A 120 8.73 -5.11 3.27
CA LEU A 120 10.13 -4.97 2.88
C LEU A 120 10.58 -3.52 2.90
N GLY A 121 9.75 -2.58 2.40
CA GLY A 121 10.03 -1.15 2.44
C GLY A 121 10.23 -0.65 3.86
N SER A 122 9.30 -0.99 4.77
CA SER A 122 9.41 -0.61 6.19
C SER A 122 10.62 -1.24 6.86
N GLY A 123 10.91 -2.52 6.56
CA GLY A 123 12.10 -3.21 7.08
C GLY A 123 13.42 -2.57 6.62
N LEU A 124 13.50 -2.13 5.37
CA LEU A 124 14.67 -1.43 4.83
C LEU A 124 14.86 -0.05 5.47
N VAL A 125 13.78 0.72 5.62
CA VAL A 125 13.81 2.04 6.28
C VAL A 125 14.23 1.89 7.74
N LEU A 126 13.59 0.99 8.49
CA LEU A 126 13.92 0.73 9.89
C LEU A 126 15.37 0.28 10.06
N GLY A 127 15.80 -0.70 9.27
CA GLY A 127 17.17 -1.21 9.31
C GLY A 127 18.20 -0.12 9.04
N TRP A 128 17.94 0.76 8.06
CA TRP A 128 18.83 1.88 7.77
C TRP A 128 18.89 2.89 8.94
N LEU A 129 17.74 3.26 9.52
CA LEU A 129 17.69 4.18 10.66
C LEU A 129 18.49 3.63 11.84
N MET A 130 18.30 2.36 12.19
CA MET A 130 19.02 1.70 13.29
C MET A 130 20.54 1.66 13.03
N GLN A 131 20.97 1.33 11.82
CA GLN A 131 22.40 1.27 11.45
C GLN A 131 23.10 2.64 11.53
N HIS A 132 22.33 3.73 11.35
CA HIS A 132 22.86 5.11 11.44
C HIS A 132 22.60 5.76 12.80
N GLY A 133 22.31 4.99 13.85
CA GLY A 133 22.09 5.49 15.20
C GLY A 133 20.91 6.44 15.35
N ARG A 134 19.91 6.31 14.45
CA ARG A 134 18.67 7.09 14.50
C ARG A 134 17.60 6.34 15.27
N ARG A 135 16.69 7.08 15.90
CA ARG A 135 15.53 6.49 16.56
C ARG A 135 14.73 5.64 15.57
N PRO A 136 14.30 4.42 15.94
CA PRO A 136 13.56 3.52 15.07
C PRO A 136 12.08 3.94 14.93
N GLU A 137 11.83 5.23 14.70
CA GLU A 137 10.50 5.79 14.59
C GLU A 137 10.01 5.66 13.15
N LEU A 138 9.00 4.82 12.92
CA LEU A 138 8.39 4.61 11.62
C LEU A 138 7.09 5.40 11.42
N GLY A 139 6.66 6.22 12.39
CA GLY A 139 5.41 6.97 12.31
C GLY A 139 5.31 7.80 11.03
N LEU A 140 6.34 8.61 10.72
CA LEU A 140 6.39 9.40 9.48
C LEU A 140 6.40 8.53 8.21
N HIS A 141 7.01 7.35 8.25
CA HIS A 141 7.00 6.42 7.14
C HIS A 141 5.58 5.87 6.90
N PHE A 142 4.91 5.39 7.96
CA PHE A 142 3.56 4.84 7.87
C PHE A 142 2.48 5.89 7.57
N MET A 143 2.74 7.17 7.82
CA MET A 143 1.87 8.25 7.36
C MET A 143 1.63 8.18 5.84
N GLY A 144 2.56 7.56 5.08
CA GLY A 144 2.42 7.29 3.66
C GLY A 144 1.15 6.49 3.28
N ILE A 145 0.59 5.70 4.21
CA ILE A 145 -0.68 4.99 3.99
C ILE A 145 -1.83 6.00 3.91
N GLY A 146 -1.95 6.89 4.91
CA GLY A 146 -2.96 7.94 4.93
C GLY A 146 -2.80 8.92 3.76
N VAL A 147 -1.56 9.35 3.47
CA VAL A 147 -1.24 10.18 2.29
C VAL A 147 -1.69 9.47 1.01
N GLY A 148 -1.43 8.17 0.88
CA GLY A 148 -1.84 7.36 -0.28
C GLY A 148 -3.37 7.32 -0.47
N ILE A 149 -4.12 7.21 0.63
CA ILE A 149 -5.59 7.27 0.60
C ILE A 149 -6.05 8.66 0.13
N VAL A 150 -5.49 9.74 0.70
CA VAL A 150 -5.82 11.12 0.30
C VAL A 150 -5.46 11.37 -1.16
N VAL A 151 -4.29 10.95 -1.61
CA VAL A 151 -3.85 11.09 -3.01
C VAL A 151 -4.79 10.32 -3.95
N SER A 152 -5.23 9.11 -3.57
CA SER A 152 -6.18 8.35 -4.38
C SER A 152 -7.56 9.01 -4.43
N ALA A 153 -8.03 9.56 -3.32
CA ALA A 153 -9.31 10.26 -3.22
C ALA A 153 -9.34 11.55 -4.05
N LEU A 154 -8.40 12.44 -3.76
CA LEU A 154 -8.29 13.74 -4.45
C LEU A 154 -7.90 13.54 -5.92
N GLY A 155 -7.06 12.55 -6.22
CA GLY A 155 -6.73 12.17 -7.59
C GLY A 155 -7.98 11.76 -8.37
N ALA A 156 -8.83 10.88 -7.84
CA ALA A 156 -10.06 10.48 -8.49
C ALA A 156 -11.03 11.66 -8.68
N TRP A 157 -11.18 12.51 -7.68
CA TRP A 157 -12.00 13.71 -7.77
C TRP A 157 -11.49 14.67 -8.87
N LEU A 158 -10.20 15.05 -8.83
CA LEU A 158 -9.60 15.95 -9.82
C LEU A 158 -9.63 15.38 -11.23
N LEU A 159 -9.25 14.09 -11.38
CA LEU A 159 -9.24 13.44 -12.67
C LEU A 159 -10.65 13.29 -13.24
N GLY A 160 -11.66 13.03 -12.38
CA GLY A 160 -13.06 12.96 -12.79
C GLY A 160 -13.61 14.25 -13.36
N LEU A 161 -13.00 15.42 -13.08
CA LEU A 161 -13.37 16.70 -13.68
C LEU A 161 -12.99 16.80 -15.18
N TRP A 162 -11.96 16.05 -15.60
CA TRP A 162 -11.38 16.14 -16.94
C TRP A 162 -11.46 14.83 -17.73
N LEU A 163 -11.47 13.70 -17.03
CA LEU A 163 -11.44 12.36 -17.59
C LEU A 163 -12.69 11.61 -17.13
N SER A 164 -13.67 11.46 -18.01
CA SER A 164 -14.90 10.73 -17.68
C SER A 164 -14.76 9.21 -17.81
N ASP A 165 -13.74 8.74 -18.52
CA ASP A 165 -13.50 7.33 -18.82
C ASP A 165 -12.65 6.65 -17.73
N TRP A 166 -13.11 5.47 -17.26
CA TRP A 166 -12.44 4.70 -16.21
C TRP A 166 -11.01 4.30 -16.58
N ALA A 167 -10.75 3.93 -17.84
CA ALA A 167 -9.44 3.50 -18.28
C ALA A 167 -8.44 4.67 -18.29
N SER A 168 -8.87 5.83 -18.79
CA SER A 168 -8.07 7.07 -18.77
C SER A 168 -7.71 7.49 -17.35
N GLN A 169 -8.63 7.34 -16.39
CA GLN A 169 -8.35 7.62 -14.99
C GLN A 169 -7.28 6.67 -14.41
N TRP A 170 -7.32 5.37 -14.72
CA TRP A 170 -6.26 4.43 -14.31
C TRP A 170 -4.91 4.79 -14.92
N LEU A 171 -4.84 5.18 -16.20
CA LEU A 171 -3.59 5.64 -16.82
C LEU A 171 -3.06 6.92 -16.16
N ALA A 172 -3.95 7.85 -15.83
CA ALA A 172 -3.57 9.06 -15.12
C ALA A 172 -3.05 8.76 -13.71
N PHE A 173 -3.62 7.78 -13.01
CA PHE A 173 -3.08 7.29 -11.73
C PHE A 173 -1.70 6.63 -11.88
N ALA A 174 -1.47 5.90 -12.95
CA ALA A 174 -0.13 5.35 -13.24
C ALA A 174 0.89 6.49 -13.51
N ALA A 175 0.50 7.53 -14.26
CA ALA A 175 1.33 8.71 -14.47
C ALA A 175 1.61 9.47 -13.16
N LEU A 176 0.58 9.67 -12.32
CA LEU A 176 0.74 10.23 -10.97
C LEU A 176 1.69 9.37 -10.12
N GLY A 177 1.66 8.06 -10.30
CA GLY A 177 2.54 7.10 -9.64
C GLY A 177 4.02 7.37 -9.90
N LEU A 178 4.40 7.94 -11.05
CA LEU A 178 5.80 8.31 -11.34
C LEU A 178 6.34 9.35 -10.37
N LEU A 179 5.51 10.27 -9.87
CA LEU A 179 5.92 11.26 -8.87
C LEU A 179 6.37 10.60 -7.57
N PHE A 180 5.74 9.50 -7.18
CA PHE A 180 6.09 8.74 -5.98
C PHE A 180 7.14 7.67 -6.26
N PHE A 181 7.17 7.13 -7.46
CA PHE A 181 8.18 6.16 -7.85
C PHE A 181 9.59 6.76 -7.81
N VAL A 182 9.78 7.98 -8.31
CA VAL A 182 11.11 8.60 -8.38
C VAL A 182 11.76 8.73 -6.99
N PRO A 183 11.14 9.36 -5.97
CA PRO A 183 11.72 9.39 -4.63
C PRO A 183 11.83 8.01 -3.99
N ALA A 184 10.85 7.12 -4.14
CA ALA A 184 10.92 5.75 -3.64
C ALA A 184 12.10 4.98 -4.21
N TRP A 185 12.41 5.18 -5.48
CA TRP A 185 13.53 4.55 -6.17
C TRP A 185 14.88 5.17 -5.81
N ARG A 186 14.99 6.51 -5.86
CA ARG A 186 16.28 7.23 -5.62
C ARG A 186 16.74 7.20 -4.17
N TRP A 187 15.80 7.24 -3.23
CA TRP A 187 16.09 7.34 -1.79
C TRP A 187 15.85 6.01 -1.06
N ARG A 188 15.73 4.94 -1.82
CA ARG A 188 15.66 3.60 -1.26
C ARG A 188 16.98 3.27 -0.54
N PRO A 189 16.93 2.74 0.69
CA PRO A 189 18.13 2.30 1.40
C PRO A 189 18.95 1.31 0.57
N PRO A 190 20.28 1.40 0.58
CA PRO A 190 21.13 0.41 -0.07
C PRO A 190 20.95 -0.96 0.61
N VAL A 191 21.41 -2.02 -0.09
CA VAL A 191 21.44 -3.37 0.51
C VAL A 191 22.29 -3.31 1.78
N PRO A 192 21.75 -3.66 2.97
CA PRO A 192 22.53 -3.70 4.20
C PRO A 192 23.73 -4.64 4.03
N PRO A 193 24.88 -4.36 4.66
CA PRO A 193 25.95 -5.34 4.78
C PRO A 193 25.39 -6.64 5.39
N ALA A 194 25.95 -7.77 4.98
CA ALA A 194 25.54 -9.05 5.56
C ALA A 194 25.59 -8.95 7.09
N ALA A 195 24.44 -9.16 7.73
CA ALA A 195 24.39 -9.10 9.19
C ALA A 195 25.35 -10.16 9.75
N THR A 196 26.23 -9.74 10.66
CA THR A 196 26.89 -10.69 11.58
C THR A 196 25.79 -11.56 12.20
N PRO A 197 26.01 -12.87 12.35
CA PRO A 197 25.01 -13.76 12.94
C PRO A 197 24.50 -13.13 14.23
N ARG A 198 23.22 -12.80 14.26
CA ARG A 198 22.58 -12.24 15.45
C ARG A 198 22.74 -13.31 16.52
N GLN A 199 23.55 -13.04 17.56
CA GLN A 199 23.53 -13.88 18.72
C GLN A 199 22.06 -14.05 19.10
N ALA A 200 21.61 -15.30 19.17
CA ALA A 200 20.24 -15.62 19.55
C ALA A 200 20.00 -14.95 20.90
N GLN A 201 19.26 -13.84 20.89
CA GLN A 201 18.77 -13.26 22.12
C GLN A 201 17.94 -14.36 22.77
N SER A 202 18.36 -14.78 23.94
CA SER A 202 17.63 -15.73 24.78
C SER A 202 16.17 -15.34 24.75
N SER A 203 15.34 -16.24 24.27
CA SER A 203 13.90 -16.09 24.18
C SER A 203 13.36 -15.81 25.58
N THR A 204 13.16 -14.55 25.93
CA THR A 204 12.20 -14.21 26.97
C THR A 204 10.89 -14.89 26.59
N GLY A 205 10.38 -15.76 27.43
CA GLY A 205 9.36 -16.77 27.15
C GLY A 205 8.32 -16.35 26.13
N LEU A 206 8.02 -17.24 25.19
CA LEU A 206 6.95 -17.02 24.18
C LEU A 206 5.65 -16.66 24.89
N PRO A 207 4.87 -15.72 24.34
CA PRO A 207 3.54 -15.40 24.86
C PRO A 207 2.68 -16.65 24.97
N SER A 208 1.77 -16.71 25.96
CA SER A 208 0.89 -17.87 26.10
C SER A 208 0.06 -18.08 24.82
N GLY A 209 -0.21 -19.34 24.46
CA GLY A 209 -1.03 -19.66 23.29
C GLY A 209 -2.40 -18.97 23.32
N ARG A 210 -3.02 -18.84 24.50
CA ARG A 210 -4.28 -18.13 24.67
C ARG A 210 -4.18 -16.65 24.30
N TRP A 211 -3.10 -15.97 24.70
CA TRP A 211 -2.85 -14.58 24.35
C TRP A 211 -2.66 -14.41 22.83
N LEU A 212 -1.87 -15.29 22.21
CA LEU A 212 -1.67 -15.30 20.76
C LEU A 212 -2.99 -15.47 20.00
N TRP A 213 -3.83 -16.44 20.39
CA TRP A 213 -5.12 -16.65 19.76
C TRP A 213 -6.06 -15.45 19.91
N THR A 214 -6.13 -14.86 21.11
CA THR A 214 -6.95 -13.65 21.34
C THR A 214 -6.47 -12.50 20.47
N MET A 215 -5.16 -12.28 20.39
CA MET A 215 -4.56 -11.26 19.54
C MET A 215 -4.86 -11.51 18.05
N MET A 216 -4.66 -12.74 17.58
CA MET A 216 -4.96 -13.10 16.19
C MET A 216 -6.44 -12.90 15.85
N LEU A 217 -7.35 -13.30 16.73
CA LEU A 217 -8.79 -13.11 16.53
C LEU A 217 -9.15 -11.63 16.49
N SER A 218 -8.59 -10.81 17.38
CA SER A 218 -8.79 -9.35 17.37
C SER A 218 -8.31 -8.71 16.08
N TYR A 219 -7.13 -9.08 15.59
CA TYR A 219 -6.63 -8.60 14.30
C TYR A 219 -7.47 -9.08 13.12
N PHE A 220 -7.92 -10.34 13.17
CA PHE A 220 -8.78 -10.89 12.12
C PHE A 220 -10.12 -10.13 12.02
N THR A 221 -10.79 -9.89 13.15
CA THR A 221 -12.08 -9.17 13.18
C THR A 221 -11.93 -7.71 12.77
N ALA A 222 -10.86 -7.03 13.23
CA ALA A 222 -10.54 -5.68 12.80
C ALA A 222 -10.24 -5.60 11.29
N GLY A 223 -9.48 -6.57 10.78
CA GLY A 223 -9.18 -6.68 9.35
C GLY A 223 -10.43 -6.92 8.52
N TRP A 224 -11.34 -7.77 8.98
CA TRP A 224 -12.61 -8.05 8.30
C TRP A 224 -13.46 -6.78 8.14
N GLY A 225 -13.66 -6.01 9.21
CA GLY A 225 -14.39 -4.74 9.17
C GLY A 225 -13.71 -3.71 8.26
N PHE A 226 -12.37 -3.59 8.35
CA PHE A 226 -11.60 -2.69 7.50
C PHE A 226 -11.73 -3.01 6.01
N VAL A 227 -11.67 -4.29 5.64
CA VAL A 227 -11.74 -4.71 4.22
C VAL A 227 -13.06 -4.27 3.58
N ILE A 228 -14.18 -4.48 4.26
CA ILE A 228 -15.51 -4.11 3.76
C ILE A 228 -15.59 -2.59 3.62
N SER A 229 -15.26 -1.85 4.67
CA SER A 229 -15.31 -0.40 4.67
C SER A 229 -14.38 0.19 3.61
N ALA A 230 -13.10 -0.22 3.57
CA ALA A 230 -12.12 0.29 2.62
C ALA A 230 -12.47 0.00 1.15
N THR A 231 -13.27 -1.03 0.87
CA THR A 231 -13.67 -1.37 -0.49
C THR A 231 -14.89 -0.57 -0.96
N PHE A 232 -15.90 -0.44 -0.11
CA PHE A 232 -17.22 0.02 -0.55
C PHE A 232 -17.63 1.40 -0.03
N THR A 233 -16.85 2.05 0.85
CA THR A 233 -17.22 3.37 1.42
C THR A 233 -17.62 4.37 0.33
N VAL A 234 -16.80 4.53 -0.71
CA VAL A 234 -17.08 5.48 -1.79
C VAL A 234 -18.35 5.08 -2.55
N ALA A 235 -18.46 3.81 -2.94
CA ALA A 235 -19.63 3.32 -3.68
C ALA A 235 -20.92 3.43 -2.87
N MET A 236 -20.88 3.25 -1.56
CA MET A 236 -22.02 3.41 -0.66
C MET A 236 -22.46 4.89 -0.56
N VAL A 237 -21.50 5.80 -0.39
CA VAL A 237 -21.75 7.24 -0.32
C VAL A 237 -22.32 7.76 -1.64
N GLU A 238 -21.79 7.33 -2.78
CA GLU A 238 -22.28 7.74 -4.10
C GLU A 238 -23.70 7.24 -4.40
N ARG A 239 -24.14 6.14 -3.78
CA ARG A 239 -25.50 5.61 -3.96
C ARG A 239 -26.57 6.32 -3.13
N GLU A 240 -26.15 7.06 -2.10
CA GLU A 240 -27.06 7.86 -1.31
C GLU A 240 -27.35 9.18 -2.03
N PRO A 241 -28.61 9.45 -2.46
CA PRO A 241 -28.92 10.62 -3.29
C PRO A 241 -28.54 11.94 -2.64
N ALA A 242 -28.61 12.03 -1.31
CA ALA A 242 -28.23 13.22 -0.54
C ALA A 242 -26.71 13.45 -0.49
N LEU A 243 -25.91 12.44 -0.80
CA LEU A 243 -24.45 12.46 -0.71
C LEU A 243 -23.75 12.23 -2.04
N ALA A 244 -24.50 12.21 -3.14
CA ALA A 244 -23.95 12.02 -4.48
C ALA A 244 -22.82 13.03 -4.77
N GLY A 245 -21.68 12.55 -5.29
CA GLY A 245 -20.48 13.36 -5.50
C GLY A 245 -19.60 13.54 -4.25
N GLN A 246 -19.99 13.02 -3.07
CA GLN A 246 -19.21 13.14 -1.84
C GLN A 246 -18.31 11.93 -1.57
N GLY A 247 -18.40 10.88 -2.37
CA GLY A 247 -17.63 9.65 -2.16
C GLY A 247 -16.12 9.85 -2.03
N PRO A 248 -15.46 10.58 -2.95
CA PRO A 248 -14.03 10.87 -2.83
C PRO A 248 -13.66 11.64 -1.55
N TRP A 249 -14.51 12.58 -1.11
CA TRP A 249 -14.29 13.33 0.13
C TRP A 249 -14.40 12.44 1.36
N ALA A 250 -15.39 11.53 1.41
CA ALA A 250 -15.47 10.53 2.48
C ALA A 250 -14.20 9.68 2.55
N TRP A 251 -13.66 9.27 1.40
CA TRP A 251 -12.40 8.53 1.34
C TRP A 251 -11.19 9.37 1.77
N ALA A 252 -11.14 10.64 1.36
CA ALA A 252 -10.11 11.58 1.81
C ALA A 252 -10.10 11.75 3.33
N LEU A 253 -11.27 11.84 3.97
CA LEU A 253 -11.38 11.93 5.43
C LEU A 253 -10.79 10.70 6.13
N VAL A 254 -11.00 9.50 5.61
CA VAL A 254 -10.36 8.27 6.12
C VAL A 254 -8.84 8.40 6.07
N GLY A 255 -8.31 8.89 4.95
CA GLY A 255 -6.86 9.10 4.80
C GLY A 255 -6.30 10.14 5.76
N VAL A 256 -6.99 11.28 5.90
CA VAL A 256 -6.59 12.35 6.84
C VAL A 256 -6.61 11.85 8.28
N ALA A 257 -7.63 11.08 8.68
CA ALA A 257 -7.72 10.50 10.02
C ALA A 257 -6.62 9.43 10.28
N ALA A 258 -6.20 8.72 9.25
CA ALA A 258 -5.14 7.71 9.37
C ALA A 258 -3.75 8.32 9.59
N MET A 259 -3.48 9.55 9.12
CA MET A 259 -2.16 10.18 9.26
C MET A 259 -1.73 10.40 10.72
N PRO A 260 -2.53 11.04 11.60
CA PRO A 260 -2.15 11.27 12.99
C PRO A 260 -2.19 10.00 13.84
N ALA A 261 -2.93 8.97 13.44
CA ALA A 261 -3.08 7.73 14.21
C ALA A 261 -1.73 7.09 14.52
N VAL A 262 -0.77 7.12 13.58
CA VAL A 262 0.58 6.56 13.77
C VAL A 262 1.35 7.22 14.92
N PHE A 263 1.15 8.52 15.15
CA PHE A 263 1.81 9.24 16.26
C PHE A 263 1.12 9.05 17.61
N LEU A 264 -0.18 8.76 17.59
CA LEU A 264 -0.95 8.49 18.80
C LEU A 264 -0.59 7.13 19.41
N TRP A 265 -0.18 6.17 18.58
CA TRP A 265 0.21 4.83 19.03
C TRP A 265 1.69 4.72 19.40
N ASP A 266 2.55 5.67 19.01
CA ASP A 266 3.97 5.73 19.38
C ASP A 266 4.20 6.32 20.79
N ARG A 267 3.14 6.77 21.50
CA ARG A 267 3.19 7.30 22.87
C ARG A 267 2.68 6.28 23.87
#